data_23bf3f3a92bfcb4aa830f50a043aefe9
#
_entry.id   23bf3f3a92bfcb4aa830f50a043aefe9
#
_cell.length_a   1.000
_cell.length_b   1.000
_cell.length_c   1.000
_cell.angle_alpha   90.00
_cell.angle_beta   90.00
_cell.angle_gamma   90.00
#
_symmetry.space_group_name_H-M   'P 1'
#
loop_
_entity.id
_entity.type
_entity.pdbx_description
1 polymer ?
#
loop_
_entity_poly.entity_id
_entity_poly.type
_entity_poly.pdbx_seq_one_letter_code
_entity_poly.pdbx_strand_id
1 'polypeptide(L)'
;MELTYKQLEATLAAYLNVHPDKIGTFRSRMKQLQRLEFPAGVNIGRGVRMTYTAEHLLQLAVAFEIIGTGLAAKSATDLVTKYWERFQAAFGRANSRLGYREDFETFVCLAGQPPVAREGSNEEIVSVHDLTSLTEQVLCFPRPEAAARAGMQILRADYLLERVNRLAGDVGQVRSPKWSPEYRAWSKKRDEDQQLWDYADGGPPVPF
;
A
#
# COMPACT_ATOMS: atom_id res chain seq x y z
N MET A 1 -7.32 9.37 12.20
CA MET A 1 -8.15 8.24 12.67
C MET A 1 -7.38 7.48 13.73
N GLU A 2 -8.02 7.14 14.85
CA GLU A 2 -7.39 6.38 15.93
C GLU A 2 -8.16 5.06 16.11
N LEU A 3 -7.44 3.95 16.12
CA LEU A 3 -7.98 2.61 16.32
C LEU A 3 -7.32 1.95 17.53
N THR A 4 -8.13 1.22 18.28
CA THR A 4 -7.61 0.24 19.24
C THR A 4 -7.10 -1.00 18.50
N TYR A 5 -6.27 -1.82 19.16
CA TYR A 5 -5.83 -3.10 18.58
C TYR A 5 -7.00 -4.00 18.16
N LYS A 6 -8.08 -4.04 18.97
CA LYS A 6 -9.27 -4.84 18.66
C LYS A 6 -9.96 -4.37 17.38
N GLN A 7 -10.07 -3.07 17.18
CA GLN A 7 -10.66 -2.49 15.97
C GLN A 7 -9.78 -2.74 14.75
N LEU A 8 -8.47 -2.55 14.87
CA LEU A 8 -7.49 -2.87 13.84
C LEU A 8 -7.57 -4.34 13.43
N GLU A 9 -7.53 -5.26 14.41
CA GLU A 9 -7.64 -6.71 14.18
C GLU A 9 -8.94 -7.07 13.46
N ALA A 10 -10.08 -6.56 13.94
CA ALA A 10 -11.37 -6.82 13.33
C ALA A 10 -11.45 -6.31 11.88
N THR A 11 -10.97 -5.10 11.63
CA THR A 11 -10.95 -4.50 10.28
C THR A 11 -10.08 -5.31 9.33
N LEU A 12 -8.86 -5.66 9.73
CA LEU A 12 -7.95 -6.45 8.89
C LEU A 12 -8.44 -7.89 8.68
N ALA A 13 -9.00 -8.52 9.71
CA ALA A 13 -9.59 -9.85 9.58
C ALA A 13 -10.75 -9.86 8.58
N ALA A 14 -11.62 -8.86 8.63
CA ALA A 14 -12.71 -8.68 7.67
C ALA A 14 -12.18 -8.36 6.26
N TYR A 15 -11.16 -7.51 6.15
CA TYR A 15 -10.52 -7.16 4.87
C TYR A 15 -9.96 -8.39 4.17
N LEU A 16 -9.24 -9.23 4.91
CA LEU A 16 -8.59 -10.44 4.41
C LEU A 16 -9.54 -11.66 4.33
N ASN A 17 -10.83 -11.50 4.66
CA ASN A 17 -11.82 -12.56 4.72
C ASN A 17 -11.36 -13.75 5.60
N VAL A 18 -10.78 -13.45 6.76
CA VAL A 18 -10.28 -14.48 7.68
C VAL A 18 -11.45 -15.28 8.25
N HIS A 19 -11.45 -16.60 8.00
CA HIS A 19 -12.46 -17.47 8.57
C HIS A 19 -12.39 -17.48 10.12
N PRO A 20 -13.52 -17.53 10.85
CA PRO A 20 -13.55 -17.52 12.31
C PRO A 20 -12.59 -18.53 12.97
N ASP A 21 -12.50 -19.75 12.44
CA ASP A 21 -11.60 -20.79 12.95
C ASP A 21 -10.11 -20.47 12.75
N LYS A 22 -9.78 -19.52 11.89
CA LYS A 22 -8.40 -19.10 11.58
C LYS A 22 -7.98 -17.80 12.28
N ILE A 23 -8.84 -17.22 13.10
CA ILE A 23 -8.55 -15.96 13.80
C ILE A 23 -7.32 -16.08 14.71
N GLY A 24 -7.10 -17.25 15.34
CA GLY A 24 -5.89 -17.51 16.15
C GLY A 24 -4.62 -17.49 15.32
N THR A 25 -4.65 -18.09 14.12
CA THR A 25 -3.52 -18.06 13.17
C THR A 25 -3.26 -16.64 12.68
N PHE A 26 -4.32 -15.90 12.37
CA PHE A 26 -4.22 -14.49 11.97
C PHE A 26 -3.57 -13.64 13.07
N ARG A 27 -4.00 -13.78 14.33
CA ARG A 27 -3.37 -13.11 15.48
C ARG A 27 -1.88 -13.45 15.63
N SER A 28 -1.52 -14.68 15.36
CA SER A 28 -0.11 -15.11 15.40
C SER A 28 0.71 -14.41 14.31
N ARG A 29 0.16 -14.24 13.11
CA ARG A 29 0.78 -13.47 12.02
C ARG A 29 0.90 -11.99 12.38
N MET A 30 -0.15 -11.38 12.94
CA MET A 30 -0.09 -10.00 13.46
C MET A 30 1.04 -9.82 14.48
N LYS A 31 1.16 -10.76 15.45
CA LYS A 31 2.26 -10.74 16.43
C LYS A 31 3.63 -10.93 15.77
N GLN A 32 3.72 -11.70 14.70
CA GLN A 32 4.96 -11.85 13.93
C GLN A 32 5.39 -10.51 13.31
N LEU A 33 4.46 -9.77 12.70
CA LEU A 33 4.76 -8.43 12.16
C LEU A 33 5.18 -7.47 13.28
N GLN A 34 4.51 -7.48 14.43
CA GLN A 34 4.90 -6.67 15.58
C GLN A 34 6.33 -7.01 16.09
N ARG A 35 6.76 -8.28 16.07
CA ARG A 35 8.13 -8.68 16.42
C ARG A 35 9.16 -8.17 15.41
N LEU A 36 8.74 -7.91 14.17
CA LEU A 36 9.54 -7.25 13.14
C LEU A 36 9.50 -5.72 13.25
N GLU A 37 8.92 -5.20 14.36
CA GLU A 37 8.75 -3.78 14.63
C GLU A 37 7.91 -3.05 13.56
N PHE A 38 6.98 -3.79 12.95
CA PHE A 38 6.13 -3.28 11.88
C PHE A 38 4.65 -3.23 12.29
N PRO A 39 3.93 -2.11 12.02
CA PRO A 39 4.45 -0.83 11.50
C PRO A 39 5.38 -0.12 12.50
N ALA A 40 6.23 0.80 12.04
CA ALA A 40 7.14 1.53 12.90
C ALA A 40 6.40 2.33 13.99
N GLY A 41 6.99 2.44 15.17
CA GLY A 41 6.41 3.19 16.30
C GLY A 41 5.33 2.44 17.09
N VAL A 42 5.01 1.20 16.71
CA VAL A 42 3.94 0.39 17.30
C VAL A 42 4.40 -0.44 18.51
N ASN A 43 5.70 -0.50 18.78
CA ASN A 43 6.25 -1.36 19.82
C ASN A 43 6.65 -0.54 21.06
N ILE A 44 5.69 0.13 21.67
CA ILE A 44 5.90 0.91 22.88
C ILE A 44 5.67 0.01 24.10
N GLY A 45 6.73 -0.50 24.69
CA GLY A 45 6.86 -1.22 25.95
C GLY A 45 5.62 -1.68 26.73
N ARG A 46 5.79 -2.51 27.76
CA ARG A 46 4.69 -3.04 28.56
C ARG A 46 3.92 -1.91 29.29
N GLY A 47 2.59 -1.91 29.16
CA GLY A 47 1.72 -1.05 29.95
C GLY A 47 1.21 0.21 29.24
N VAL A 48 1.68 0.52 28.04
CA VAL A 48 1.15 1.65 27.25
C VAL A 48 0.02 1.17 26.34
N ARG A 49 -1.14 1.87 26.45
CA ARG A 49 -2.28 1.58 25.56
C ARG A 49 -1.96 2.11 24.17
N MET A 50 -1.83 1.18 23.23
CA MET A 50 -1.45 1.48 21.88
C MET A 50 -2.62 2.01 21.06
N THR A 51 -2.39 3.10 20.35
CA THR A 51 -3.32 3.67 19.37
C THR A 51 -2.73 3.50 17.97
N TYR A 52 -3.53 2.97 17.06
CA TYR A 52 -3.16 2.79 15.66
C TYR A 52 -3.77 3.89 14.80
N THR A 53 -3.01 4.36 13.82
CA THR A 53 -3.47 5.37 12.86
C THR A 53 -4.05 4.70 11.60
N ALA A 54 -4.64 5.50 10.70
CA ALA A 54 -5.03 5.04 9.38
C ALA A 54 -3.82 4.53 8.58
N GLU A 55 -2.69 5.20 8.75
CA GLU A 55 -1.43 4.81 8.13
C GLU A 55 -1.00 3.41 8.56
N HIS A 56 -0.99 3.12 9.86
CA HIS A 56 -0.68 1.78 10.38
C HIS A 56 -1.61 0.71 9.82
N LEU A 57 -2.90 1.02 9.70
CA LEU A 57 -3.89 0.11 9.12
C LEU A 57 -3.58 -0.21 7.65
N LEU A 58 -3.27 0.81 6.84
CA LEU A 58 -2.93 0.64 5.43
C LEU A 58 -1.59 -0.07 5.25
N GLN A 59 -0.57 0.25 6.04
CA GLN A 59 0.72 -0.45 6.02
C GLN A 59 0.54 -1.95 6.26
N LEU A 60 -0.26 -2.32 7.26
CA LEU A 60 -0.57 -3.72 7.56
C LEU A 60 -1.37 -4.38 6.44
N ALA A 61 -2.37 -3.69 5.88
CA ALA A 61 -3.17 -4.23 4.77
C ALA A 61 -2.28 -4.54 3.56
N VAL A 62 -1.42 -3.59 3.15
CA VAL A 62 -0.46 -3.78 2.05
C VAL A 62 0.52 -4.93 2.34
N ALA A 63 1.09 -4.97 3.57
CA ALA A 63 2.01 -6.04 3.93
C ALA A 63 1.35 -7.42 3.86
N PHE A 64 0.10 -7.55 4.31
CA PHE A 64 -0.64 -8.82 4.21
C PHE A 64 -0.97 -9.20 2.77
N GLU A 65 -1.31 -8.25 1.89
CA GLU A 65 -1.48 -8.52 0.45
C GLU A 65 -0.19 -9.09 -0.14
N ILE A 66 0.94 -8.44 0.13
CA ILE A 66 2.25 -8.88 -0.36
C ILE A 66 2.64 -10.26 0.21
N ILE A 67 2.39 -10.51 1.50
CA ILE A 67 2.62 -11.84 2.11
C ILE A 67 1.70 -12.88 1.47
N GLY A 68 0.48 -12.50 1.13
CA GLY A 68 -0.50 -13.37 0.46
C GLY A 68 -0.02 -13.90 -0.89
N THR A 69 0.90 -13.21 -1.55
CA THR A 69 1.52 -13.64 -2.80
C THR A 69 2.71 -14.60 -2.62
N GLY A 70 3.05 -14.92 -1.37
CA GLY A 70 4.13 -15.86 -1.02
C GLY A 70 5.44 -15.22 -0.59
N LEU A 71 5.50 -13.88 -0.52
CA LEU A 71 6.70 -13.21 -0.02
C LEU A 71 6.85 -13.43 1.50
N ALA A 72 8.09 -13.63 1.97
CA ALA A 72 8.36 -13.76 3.40
C ALA A 72 7.96 -12.49 4.16
N ALA A 73 7.44 -12.64 5.38
CA ALA A 73 6.94 -11.52 6.18
C ALA A 73 7.99 -10.40 6.36
N LYS A 74 9.25 -10.76 6.62
CA LYS A 74 10.34 -9.77 6.75
C LYS A 74 10.53 -8.99 5.44
N SER A 75 10.63 -9.67 4.31
CA SER A 75 10.81 -9.03 3.00
C SER A 75 9.63 -8.11 2.65
N ALA A 76 8.41 -8.54 2.97
CA ALA A 76 7.22 -7.74 2.76
C ALA A 76 7.22 -6.46 3.62
N THR A 77 7.57 -6.56 4.91
CA THR A 77 7.66 -5.39 5.80
C THR A 77 8.79 -4.45 5.40
N ASP A 78 9.96 -4.98 5.03
CA ASP A 78 11.10 -4.18 4.55
C ASP A 78 10.71 -3.40 3.27
N LEU A 79 10.01 -4.07 2.33
CA LEU A 79 9.53 -3.45 1.10
C LEU A 79 8.53 -2.32 1.38
N VAL A 80 7.50 -2.60 2.20
CA VAL A 80 6.50 -1.58 2.55
C VAL A 80 7.17 -0.40 3.26
N THR A 81 8.09 -0.64 4.20
CA THR A 81 8.79 0.42 4.91
C THR A 81 9.64 1.27 3.96
N LYS A 82 10.42 0.61 3.09
CA LYS A 82 11.34 1.29 2.16
C LYS A 82 10.61 2.16 1.13
N TYR A 83 9.46 1.68 0.64
CA TYR A 83 8.72 2.35 -0.44
C TYR A 83 7.41 2.98 0.04
N TRP A 84 7.26 3.22 1.36
CA TRP A 84 5.99 3.69 1.91
C TRP A 84 5.52 5.02 1.30
N GLU A 85 6.42 5.93 0.98
CA GLU A 85 6.06 7.20 0.34
C GLU A 85 5.34 7.00 -1.01
N ARG A 86 5.70 5.97 -1.77
CA ARG A 86 5.02 5.64 -3.04
C ARG A 86 3.62 5.07 -2.80
N PHE A 87 3.45 4.25 -1.77
CA PHE A 87 2.12 3.81 -1.36
C PHE A 87 1.26 4.98 -0.88
N GLN A 88 1.83 5.91 -0.12
CA GLN A 88 1.14 7.15 0.29
C GLN A 88 0.70 7.96 -0.92
N ALA A 89 1.56 8.15 -1.91
CA ALA A 89 1.22 8.84 -3.16
C ALA A 89 0.08 8.14 -3.90
N ALA A 90 0.11 6.81 -4.01
CA ALA A 90 -0.97 6.03 -4.62
C ALA A 90 -2.29 6.19 -3.86
N PHE A 91 -2.29 6.10 -2.53
CA PHE A 91 -3.48 6.29 -1.71
C PHE A 91 -3.98 7.74 -1.73
N GLY A 92 -3.09 8.72 -1.75
CA GLY A 92 -3.43 10.12 -1.94
C GLY A 92 -4.14 10.36 -3.26
N ARG A 93 -3.60 9.79 -4.35
CA ARG A 93 -4.22 9.82 -5.69
C ARG A 93 -5.58 9.13 -5.70
N ALA A 94 -5.68 7.94 -5.13
CA ALA A 94 -6.94 7.22 -5.01
C ALA A 94 -7.98 8.00 -4.19
N ASN A 95 -7.58 8.61 -3.06
CA ASN A 95 -8.48 9.37 -2.20
C ASN A 95 -9.01 10.63 -2.87
N SER A 96 -8.21 11.36 -3.62
CA SER A 96 -8.66 12.57 -4.34
C SER A 96 -9.71 12.26 -5.42
N ARG A 97 -9.75 11.02 -5.90
CA ARG A 97 -10.65 10.53 -6.94
C ARG A 97 -11.87 9.77 -6.41
N LEU A 98 -11.90 9.44 -5.12
CA LEU A 98 -13.07 8.84 -4.44
C LEU A 98 -14.26 9.83 -4.45
N GLY A 99 -15.06 9.79 -5.48
CA GLY A 99 -16.24 10.66 -5.68
C GLY A 99 -16.47 11.06 -7.14
N TYR A 100 -15.48 10.89 -7.98
CA TYR A 100 -15.61 11.03 -9.43
C TYR A 100 -15.87 9.65 -10.03
N ARG A 101 -16.99 9.51 -10.74
CA ARG A 101 -17.46 8.25 -11.33
C ARG A 101 -16.68 7.79 -12.57
N GLU A 102 -15.59 8.44 -12.92
CA GLU A 102 -14.85 8.15 -14.14
C GLU A 102 -13.55 7.41 -13.82
N ASP A 103 -13.41 6.30 -14.44
CA ASP A 103 -12.35 5.33 -14.80
C ASP A 103 -10.87 5.58 -14.38
N PHE A 104 -10.62 6.19 -13.25
CA PHE A 104 -9.27 6.48 -12.79
C PHE A 104 -8.81 5.49 -11.70
N GLU A 105 -8.69 4.25 -12.08
CA GLU A 105 -8.09 3.24 -11.21
C GLU A 105 -6.63 3.58 -10.92
N THR A 106 -6.22 3.45 -9.67
CA THR A 106 -4.82 3.66 -9.25
C THR A 106 -4.21 2.32 -8.89
N PHE A 107 -3.13 1.98 -9.59
CA PHE A 107 -2.42 0.73 -9.43
C PHE A 107 -1.03 0.97 -8.82
N VAL A 108 -0.62 0.06 -7.94
CA VAL A 108 0.75 -0.05 -7.48
C VAL A 108 1.33 -1.34 -8.04
N CYS A 109 2.35 -1.22 -8.84
CA CYS A 109 3.07 -2.36 -9.41
C CYS A 109 4.30 -2.66 -8.56
N LEU A 110 4.44 -3.93 -8.20
CA LEU A 110 5.60 -4.45 -7.50
C LEU A 110 6.34 -5.37 -8.48
N ALA A 111 7.47 -4.92 -8.99
CA ALA A 111 8.32 -5.76 -9.81
C ALA A 111 9.07 -6.76 -8.92
N GLY A 112 8.95 -8.04 -9.22
CA GLY A 112 9.75 -9.07 -8.57
C GLY A 112 11.23 -8.84 -8.89
N GLN A 113 12.11 -8.85 -7.88
CA GLN A 113 13.54 -8.85 -8.14
C GLN A 113 13.94 -10.18 -8.80
N PRO A 114 14.74 -10.16 -9.87
CA PRO A 114 15.37 -11.37 -10.36
C PRO A 114 16.22 -11.98 -9.23
N PRO A 115 16.32 -13.32 -9.14
CA PRO A 115 17.04 -14.00 -8.05
C PRO A 115 18.52 -13.62 -7.94
N VAL A 116 19.05 -12.93 -8.94
CA VAL A 116 20.40 -12.33 -8.95
C VAL A 116 20.23 -10.87 -9.37
N ALA A 117 20.06 -9.98 -8.38
CA ALA A 117 20.12 -8.55 -8.64
C ALA A 117 21.53 -8.22 -9.16
N ARG A 118 21.64 -7.67 -10.38
CA ARG A 118 22.90 -7.07 -10.83
C ARG A 118 23.17 -5.85 -9.93
N GLU A 119 24.32 -5.82 -9.28
CA GLU A 119 24.78 -4.62 -8.60
C GLU A 119 24.73 -3.46 -9.58
N GLY A 120 23.97 -2.40 -9.23
CA GLY A 120 23.83 -1.19 -10.04
C GLY A 120 22.57 -1.08 -10.90
N SER A 121 21.63 -2.03 -10.88
CA SER A 121 20.32 -1.81 -11.49
C SER A 121 19.46 -0.92 -10.58
N ASN A 122 19.24 0.33 -10.97
CA ASN A 122 18.26 1.24 -10.37
C ASN A 122 16.82 0.88 -10.80
N GLU A 123 16.52 -0.41 -11.00
CA GLU A 123 15.17 -0.81 -11.39
C GLU A 123 14.18 -0.49 -10.28
N GLU A 124 13.17 0.25 -10.64
CA GLU A 124 12.13 0.70 -9.75
C GLU A 124 11.24 -0.48 -9.34
N ILE A 125 11.40 -0.95 -8.10
CA ILE A 125 10.68 -2.11 -7.57
C ILE A 125 9.20 -1.79 -7.32
N VAL A 126 8.88 -0.54 -7.00
CA VAL A 126 7.52 -0.07 -6.73
C VAL A 126 7.23 1.14 -7.59
N SER A 127 6.22 1.03 -8.44
CA SER A 127 5.76 2.14 -9.30
C SER A 127 4.24 2.33 -9.18
N VAL A 128 3.77 3.54 -9.45
CA VAL A 128 2.36 3.93 -9.34
C VAL A 128 1.82 4.30 -10.72
N HIS A 129 0.72 3.69 -11.12
CA HIS A 129 0.15 3.81 -12.46
C HIS A 129 -1.35 4.09 -12.41
N ASP A 130 -1.86 4.76 -13.45
CA ASP A 130 -3.26 4.64 -13.87
C ASP A 130 -3.40 3.48 -14.87
N LEU A 131 -4.62 3.21 -15.33
CA LEU A 131 -4.87 2.09 -16.24
C LEU A 131 -4.10 2.23 -17.55
N THR A 132 -3.99 3.44 -18.11
CA THR A 132 -3.32 3.68 -19.38
C THR A 132 -1.81 3.43 -19.25
N SER A 133 -1.16 4.07 -18.28
CA SER A 133 0.27 3.89 -18.05
C SER A 133 0.63 2.48 -17.58
N LEU A 134 -0.27 1.79 -16.83
CA LEU A 134 -0.12 0.39 -16.50
C LEU A 134 -0.13 -0.48 -17.76
N THR A 135 -1.08 -0.23 -18.67
CA THR A 135 -1.20 -0.99 -19.91
C THR A 135 0.05 -0.79 -20.77
N GLU A 136 0.53 0.44 -20.90
CA GLU A 136 1.76 0.75 -21.61
C GLU A 136 2.96 0.03 -20.98
N GLN A 137 3.09 0.09 -19.65
CA GLN A 137 4.19 -0.57 -18.95
C GLN A 137 4.16 -2.10 -19.15
N VAL A 138 2.98 -2.71 -19.04
CA VAL A 138 2.82 -4.16 -19.22
C VAL A 138 3.11 -4.57 -20.66
N LEU A 139 2.68 -3.78 -21.67
CA LEU A 139 2.89 -4.07 -23.09
C LEU A 139 4.31 -3.75 -23.54
N CYS A 140 4.90 -2.67 -23.01
CA CYS A 140 6.23 -2.21 -23.39
C CYS A 140 7.34 -2.79 -22.51
N PHE A 141 7.00 -3.62 -21.53
CA PHE A 141 8.01 -4.25 -20.70
C PHE A 141 8.96 -5.02 -21.61
N PRO A 142 10.21 -4.55 -21.79
CA PRO A 142 11.15 -5.29 -22.62
C PRO A 142 11.23 -6.71 -22.01
N ARG A 143 11.00 -7.73 -22.80
CA ARG A 143 11.16 -9.12 -22.39
C ARG A 143 12.66 -9.50 -22.45
N PRO A 144 13.52 -9.10 -21.52
CA PRO A 144 14.77 -9.79 -21.34
C PRO A 144 14.39 -11.16 -20.76
N GLU A 145 15.00 -12.20 -21.22
CA GLU A 145 14.76 -13.58 -20.74
C GLU A 145 14.85 -13.69 -19.19
N ALA A 146 15.54 -12.78 -18.52
CA ALA A 146 15.64 -12.68 -17.08
C ALA A 146 14.38 -12.06 -16.42
N ALA A 147 13.71 -11.11 -17.03
CA ALA A 147 12.50 -10.48 -16.49
C ALA A 147 11.26 -11.39 -16.63
N ALA A 148 11.27 -12.33 -17.55
CA ALA A 148 10.21 -13.32 -17.74
C ALA A 148 10.01 -14.23 -16.51
N ARG A 149 10.96 -14.26 -15.57
CA ARG A 149 10.90 -15.03 -14.31
C ARG A 149 10.57 -14.19 -13.09
N ALA A 150 10.61 -12.87 -13.19
CA ALA A 150 10.22 -11.98 -12.11
C ALA A 150 8.71 -11.73 -12.23
N GLY A 151 7.92 -12.35 -11.36
CA GLY A 151 6.49 -12.08 -11.29
C GLY A 151 6.25 -10.60 -10.96
N MET A 152 5.32 -9.95 -11.66
CA MET A 152 4.83 -8.62 -11.29
C MET A 152 3.54 -8.79 -10.49
N GLN A 153 3.45 -8.08 -9.38
CA GLN A 153 2.25 -7.99 -8.57
C GLN A 153 1.62 -6.63 -8.78
N ILE A 154 0.31 -6.60 -8.93
CA ILE A 154 -0.45 -5.38 -9.14
C ILE A 154 -1.44 -5.25 -7.99
N LEU A 155 -1.32 -4.17 -7.20
CA LEU A 155 -2.26 -3.82 -6.15
C LEU A 155 -3.15 -2.67 -6.64
N ARG A 156 -4.45 -2.82 -6.51
CA ARG A 156 -5.42 -1.74 -6.76
C ARG A 156 -5.55 -0.86 -5.52
N ALA A 157 -4.87 0.27 -5.53
CA ALA A 157 -4.81 1.18 -4.38
C ALA A 157 -6.17 1.80 -4.05
N ASP A 158 -6.97 2.17 -5.05
CA ASP A 158 -8.33 2.70 -4.89
C ASP A 158 -9.26 1.68 -4.22
N TYR A 159 -9.26 0.45 -4.70
CA TYR A 159 -10.07 -0.64 -4.14
C TYR A 159 -9.64 -0.99 -2.71
N LEU A 160 -8.33 -1.08 -2.46
CA LEU A 160 -7.79 -1.35 -1.13
C LEU A 160 -8.20 -0.25 -0.15
N LEU A 161 -8.01 1.01 -0.54
CA LEU A 161 -8.34 2.17 0.29
C LEU A 161 -9.84 2.22 0.60
N GLU A 162 -10.71 2.07 -0.41
CA GLU A 162 -12.16 2.06 -0.23
C GLU A 162 -12.61 0.93 0.70
N ARG A 163 -12.14 -0.30 0.43
CA ARG A 163 -12.53 -1.48 1.20
C ARG A 163 -12.08 -1.40 2.65
N VAL A 164 -10.83 -1.00 2.90
CA VAL A 164 -10.30 -0.82 4.26
C VAL A 164 -11.08 0.26 5.00
N ASN A 165 -11.37 1.39 4.35
CA ASN A 165 -12.13 2.48 4.96
C ASN A 165 -13.57 2.08 5.31
N ARG A 166 -14.24 1.38 4.41
CA ARG A 166 -15.59 0.86 4.65
C ARG A 166 -15.60 -0.09 5.84
N LEU A 167 -14.72 -1.08 5.86
CA LEU A 167 -14.66 -2.07 6.93
C LEU A 167 -14.21 -1.47 8.28
N ALA A 168 -13.36 -0.45 8.28
CA ALA A 168 -13.04 0.28 9.50
C ALA A 168 -14.29 0.98 10.09
N GLY A 169 -15.19 1.47 9.24
CA GLY A 169 -16.49 2.00 9.67
C GLY A 169 -17.44 0.92 10.17
N ASP A 170 -17.64 -0.12 9.37
CA ASP A 170 -18.69 -1.13 9.61
C ASP A 170 -18.32 -2.08 10.76
N VAL A 171 -17.12 -2.63 10.75
CA VAL A 171 -16.63 -3.64 11.69
C VAL A 171 -15.82 -3.02 12.82
N GLY A 172 -14.94 -2.09 12.49
CA GLY A 172 -14.11 -1.36 13.45
C GLY A 172 -14.87 -0.33 14.26
N GLN A 173 -16.11 0.02 13.86
CA GLN A 173 -16.93 1.06 14.49
C GLN A 173 -16.20 2.42 14.59
N VAL A 174 -15.36 2.70 13.62
CA VAL A 174 -14.60 3.95 13.53
C VAL A 174 -15.37 4.92 12.64
N ARG A 175 -15.57 6.15 13.09
CA ARG A 175 -16.18 7.19 12.26
C ARG A 175 -15.37 7.36 10.99
N SER A 176 -16.04 7.26 9.86
CA SER A 176 -15.55 7.17 8.48
C SER A 176 -14.16 7.79 8.27
N PRO A 177 -13.15 6.97 7.92
CA PRO A 177 -11.79 7.46 7.64
C PRO A 177 -11.67 8.19 6.30
N LYS A 178 -12.74 8.21 5.50
CA LYS A 178 -12.81 8.82 4.15
C LYS A 178 -12.26 10.26 4.08
N TRP A 179 -12.14 10.91 5.25
CA TRP A 179 -11.71 12.29 5.41
C TRP A 179 -10.58 12.43 6.42
N SER A 180 -9.81 11.36 6.65
CA SER A 180 -8.66 11.43 7.53
C SER A 180 -7.73 12.57 7.08
N PRO A 181 -7.25 13.41 8.01
CA PRO A 181 -6.28 14.46 7.69
C PRO A 181 -5.03 13.91 6.99
N GLU A 182 -4.63 12.68 7.31
CA GLU A 182 -3.49 11.98 6.72
C GLU A 182 -3.68 11.81 5.20
N TYR A 183 -4.85 11.32 4.75
CA TYR A 183 -5.12 11.13 3.32
C TYR A 183 -5.13 12.45 2.54
N ARG A 184 -5.60 13.54 3.17
CA ARG A 184 -5.53 14.88 2.57
C ARG A 184 -4.10 15.37 2.45
N ALA A 185 -3.28 15.15 3.47
CA ALA A 185 -1.87 15.50 3.44
C ALA A 185 -1.13 14.76 2.32
N TRP A 186 -1.41 13.47 2.14
CA TRP A 186 -0.83 12.67 1.06
C TRP A 186 -1.29 13.14 -0.32
N SER A 187 -2.57 13.50 -0.48
CA SER A 187 -3.08 14.06 -1.73
C SER A 187 -2.39 15.38 -2.08
N LYS A 188 -2.18 16.25 -1.08
CA LYS A 188 -1.52 17.54 -1.27
C LYS A 188 -0.02 17.37 -1.60
N LYS A 189 0.69 16.51 -0.85
CA LYS A 189 2.11 16.23 -1.12
C LYS A 189 2.32 15.73 -2.53
N ARG A 190 1.44 14.87 -3.04
CA ARG A 190 1.50 14.40 -4.42
C ARG A 190 1.47 15.54 -5.44
N ASP A 191 0.55 16.51 -5.26
CA ASP A 191 0.40 17.60 -6.23
C ASP A 191 1.66 18.47 -6.27
N GLU A 192 2.36 18.58 -5.13
CA GLU A 192 3.68 19.22 -5.04
C GLU A 192 4.77 18.37 -5.71
N ASP A 193 4.79 17.05 -5.47
CA ASP A 193 5.76 16.12 -6.04
C ASP A 193 5.54 15.93 -7.56
N GLN A 194 4.28 15.89 -8.05
CA GLN A 194 3.99 15.77 -9.47
C GLN A 194 4.58 16.93 -10.28
N GLN A 195 4.54 18.14 -9.74
CA GLN A 195 5.19 19.30 -10.36
C GLN A 195 6.71 19.14 -10.45
N LEU A 196 7.33 18.45 -9.50
CA LEU A 196 8.76 18.17 -9.52
C LEU A 196 9.14 17.10 -10.56
N TRP A 197 8.27 16.09 -10.75
CA TRP A 197 8.51 15.01 -11.71
C TRP A 197 8.31 15.47 -13.16
N ASP A 198 7.27 16.27 -13.43
CA ASP A 198 7.02 16.87 -14.75
C ASP A 198 8.19 17.80 -15.20
N TYR A 199 8.95 18.34 -14.23
CA TYR A 199 10.14 19.15 -14.49
C TYR A 199 11.42 18.31 -14.73
N ALA A 200 11.53 17.14 -14.09
CA ALA A 200 12.74 16.31 -14.17
C ALA A 200 12.87 15.57 -15.51
N ASP A 201 11.75 15.24 -16.16
CA ASP A 201 11.73 14.54 -17.45
C ASP A 201 11.88 15.45 -18.68
N GLY A 202 12.07 16.76 -18.48
CA GLY A 202 12.38 17.71 -19.58
C GLY A 202 11.31 17.85 -20.66
N GLY A 203 10.10 17.36 -20.40
CA GLY A 203 8.94 17.51 -21.26
C GLY A 203 8.35 18.92 -21.17
N PRO A 204 7.91 19.52 -22.31
CA PRO A 204 7.20 20.80 -22.27
C PRO A 204 5.89 20.62 -21.48
N PRO A 205 5.46 21.64 -20.71
CA PRO A 205 4.21 21.56 -19.97
C PRO A 205 3.06 21.29 -20.94
N VAL A 206 2.30 20.23 -20.67
CA VAL A 206 1.10 19.90 -21.44
C VAL A 206 0.06 20.96 -21.11
N PRO A 207 -0.40 21.77 -22.09
CA PRO A 207 -1.45 22.76 -21.83
C PRO A 207 -2.76 22.02 -21.51
N PHE A 208 -3.43 22.49 -20.47
CA PHE A 208 -4.78 22.04 -20.06
C PHE A 208 -5.83 22.40 -21.10
#